data_bdefbbb99d91ae73297066c4b1459182
#
_entry.id   bdefbbb99d91ae73297066c4b1459182
#
_cell.length_a   1.000
_cell.length_b   1.000
_cell.length_c   1.000
_cell.angle_alpha   90.00
_cell.angle_beta   90.00
_cell.angle_gamma   90.00
#
_symmetry.space_group_name_H-M   'P 1'
#
loop_
_entity.id
_entity.type
_entity.pdbx_description
1 polymer ?
#
loop_
_entity_poly.entity_id
_entity_poly.type
_entity_poly.pdbx_seq_one_letter_code
_entity_poly.pdbx_strand_id
1 'polypeptide(L)'
;MNLDVRPPNGQVQAWDVSKGLPFGNNEVDACYASHLLEHLSRGQARALLQESRRVLRPGGIIRLAVPDLEAITREYLNVLAQAEKGDSAAVQQYEWITLELLDQLVRTESGGEMERYLRNRVRENMEYIISRIGCEAKEYMKQTEAQINGQLIGEHNGREKGLRHAMSSIVARLSRLFRATTSCLEEAAVGLCGILLGSRGKQAMREGLFHLSGETHRWMYDRFSLRQLLEQAGFEQVRVCTAFESQISSFASYDLDMVEGRVRKPDSLFMEAVKP
;
A
#
# COMPACT_ATOMS: atom_id res chain seq x y z
N MET A 1 7.97 12.53 12.00
CA MET A 1 7.58 13.17 10.71
C MET A 1 7.08 12.08 9.77
N ASN A 2 5.97 12.30 9.08
CA ASN A 2 5.42 11.37 8.09
C ASN A 2 5.69 11.92 6.68
N LEU A 3 6.14 11.05 5.77
CA LEU A 3 6.48 11.40 4.38
C LEU A 3 5.60 10.58 3.43
N ASP A 4 5.07 11.20 2.39
CA ASP A 4 4.32 10.53 1.31
C ASP A 4 4.45 11.36 0.02
N VAL A 5 4.46 10.69 -1.13
CA VAL A 5 4.46 11.37 -2.43
C VAL A 5 3.12 12.10 -2.67
N ARG A 6 2.02 11.54 -2.14
CA ARG A 6 0.66 12.07 -2.26
C ARG A 6 0.00 12.19 -0.88
N PRO A 7 0.42 13.15 -0.05
CA PRO A 7 -0.04 13.24 1.32
C PRO A 7 -1.57 13.38 1.40
N PRO A 8 -2.25 12.57 2.24
CA PRO A 8 -3.70 12.61 2.38
C PRO A 8 -4.17 13.88 3.12
N ASN A 9 -3.30 14.49 3.92
CA ASN A 9 -3.61 15.68 4.73
C ASN A 9 -2.36 16.49 5.04
N GLY A 10 -2.50 17.65 5.71
CA GLY A 10 -1.41 18.55 6.03
C GLY A 10 -0.44 18.09 7.14
N GLN A 11 -0.71 16.95 7.78
CA GLN A 11 0.18 16.35 8.78
C GLN A 11 1.27 15.47 8.16
N VAL A 12 1.10 15.13 6.88
CA VAL A 12 2.05 14.34 6.09
C VAL A 12 2.75 15.28 5.12
N GLN A 13 4.08 15.26 5.12
CA GLN A 13 4.88 16.07 4.22
C GLN A 13 4.96 15.40 2.84
N ALA A 14 4.70 16.18 1.78
CA ALA A 14 4.91 15.72 0.41
C ALA A 14 6.40 15.50 0.16
N TRP A 15 6.81 14.26 -0.07
CA TRP A 15 8.19 13.90 -0.33
C TRP A 15 8.31 12.63 -1.16
N ASP A 16 9.19 12.68 -2.14
CA ASP A 16 9.54 11.52 -2.95
C ASP A 16 10.79 10.85 -2.36
N VAL A 17 10.59 9.74 -1.66
CA VAL A 17 11.67 9.00 -0.99
C VAL A 17 12.72 8.45 -1.96
N SER A 18 12.44 8.37 -3.26
CA SER A 18 13.41 7.98 -4.28
C SER A 18 14.52 9.02 -4.48
N LYS A 19 14.31 10.25 -4.00
CA LYS A 19 15.28 11.36 -4.05
C LYS A 19 16.12 11.48 -2.78
N GLY A 20 16.08 10.47 -1.90
CA GLY A 20 16.69 10.48 -0.58
C GLY A 20 15.72 10.95 0.52
N LEU A 21 16.19 10.98 1.77
CA LEU A 21 15.39 11.41 2.92
C LEU A 21 15.78 12.83 3.36
N PRO A 22 14.82 13.69 3.76
CA PRO A 22 15.06 15.11 4.07
C PRO A 22 15.63 15.33 5.48
N PHE A 23 16.63 14.51 5.84
CA PHE A 23 17.30 14.54 7.13
C PHE A 23 18.82 14.50 6.95
N GLY A 24 19.55 15.07 7.89
CA GLY A 24 21.01 14.97 7.99
C GLY A 24 21.48 13.56 8.38
N ASN A 25 22.79 13.35 8.35
CA ASN A 25 23.37 12.10 8.81
C ASN A 25 23.19 11.95 10.32
N ASN A 26 22.81 10.74 10.79
CA ASN A 26 22.66 10.44 12.22
C ASN A 26 21.69 11.40 12.95
N GLU A 27 20.59 11.75 12.32
CA GLU A 27 19.63 12.75 12.85
C GLU A 27 18.43 12.10 13.53
N VAL A 28 17.99 10.91 13.09
CA VAL A 28 16.77 10.27 13.57
C VAL A 28 17.05 8.99 14.37
N ASP A 29 16.18 8.69 15.34
CA ASP A 29 16.32 7.53 16.21
C ASP A 29 15.67 6.26 15.62
N ALA A 30 14.63 6.44 14.81
CA ALA A 30 13.93 5.34 14.17
C ALA A 30 13.42 5.72 12.78
N CYS A 31 13.40 4.73 11.87
CA CYS A 31 12.71 4.78 10.58
C CYS A 31 11.64 3.68 10.54
N TYR A 32 10.45 4.04 10.06
CA TYR A 32 9.35 3.12 9.83
C TYR A 32 8.86 3.23 8.40
N ALA A 33 8.72 2.10 7.72
CA ALA A 33 8.07 2.02 6.40
C ALA A 33 7.14 0.82 6.35
N SER A 34 5.90 1.07 5.97
CA SER A 34 4.86 0.05 5.85
C SER A 34 4.28 0.09 4.44
N HIS A 35 4.29 -1.06 3.78
CA HIS A 35 3.77 -1.23 2.43
C HIS A 35 4.30 -0.17 1.46
N LEU A 36 5.63 -0.04 1.44
CA LEU A 36 6.36 0.89 0.58
C LEU A 36 7.41 0.16 -0.29
N LEU A 37 8.16 -0.80 0.30
CA LEU A 37 9.28 -1.43 -0.40
C LEU A 37 8.84 -2.23 -1.61
N GLU A 38 7.68 -2.87 -1.56
CA GLU A 38 7.10 -3.64 -2.64
C GLU A 38 6.78 -2.81 -3.89
N HIS A 39 6.53 -1.52 -3.72
CA HIS A 39 6.28 -0.57 -4.81
C HIS A 39 7.55 -0.05 -5.48
N LEU A 40 8.71 -0.31 -4.88
CA LEU A 40 10.01 0.11 -5.38
C LEU A 40 10.67 -0.99 -6.21
N SER A 41 11.43 -0.60 -7.22
CA SER A 41 12.36 -1.54 -7.85
C SER A 41 13.41 -1.99 -6.83
N ARG A 42 14.03 -3.15 -7.03
CA ARG A 42 15.08 -3.67 -6.13
C ARG A 42 16.22 -2.68 -5.89
N GLY A 43 16.58 -1.91 -6.93
CA GLY A 43 17.60 -0.86 -6.83
C GLY A 43 17.13 0.33 -5.97
N GLN A 44 15.89 0.78 -6.15
CA GLN A 44 15.29 1.84 -5.34
C GLN A 44 15.10 1.42 -3.87
N ALA A 45 14.65 0.19 -3.63
CA ALA A 45 14.53 -0.35 -2.27
C ALA A 45 15.89 -0.36 -1.55
N ARG A 46 16.96 -0.82 -2.23
CA ARG A 46 18.32 -0.77 -1.68
C ARG A 46 18.75 0.67 -1.37
N ALA A 47 18.53 1.61 -2.30
CA ALA A 47 18.87 3.02 -2.10
C ALA A 47 18.10 3.63 -0.91
N LEU A 48 16.81 3.32 -0.76
CA LEU A 48 16.02 3.78 0.39
C LEU A 48 16.56 3.23 1.72
N LEU A 49 16.96 1.96 1.77
CA LEU A 49 17.56 1.37 2.98
C LEU A 49 18.91 2.00 3.31
N GLN A 50 19.75 2.30 2.31
CA GLN A 50 21.00 3.02 2.50
C GLN A 50 20.76 4.44 3.02
N GLU A 51 19.76 5.15 2.49
CA GLU A 51 19.34 6.45 2.98
C GLU A 51 18.78 6.38 4.41
N SER A 52 17.94 5.38 4.71
CA SER A 52 17.45 5.14 6.07
C SER A 52 18.62 4.92 7.04
N ARG A 53 19.62 4.13 6.63
CA ARG A 53 20.84 3.94 7.43
C ARG A 53 21.64 5.23 7.59
N ARG A 54 21.74 6.06 6.56
CA ARG A 54 22.44 7.35 6.63
C ARG A 54 21.82 8.26 7.68
N VAL A 55 20.50 8.40 7.68
CA VAL A 55 19.79 9.32 8.57
C VAL A 55 19.65 8.81 10.00
N LEU A 56 19.60 7.50 10.21
CA LEU A 56 19.54 6.89 11.53
C LEU A 56 20.83 7.18 12.33
N ARG A 57 20.71 7.42 13.63
CA ARG A 57 21.82 7.43 14.58
C ARG A 57 22.43 6.04 14.76
N PRO A 58 23.68 5.93 15.19
CA PRO A 58 24.19 4.63 15.67
C PRO A 58 23.27 4.07 16.78
N GLY A 59 22.94 2.79 16.69
CA GLY A 59 21.92 2.15 17.54
C GLY A 59 20.47 2.44 17.15
N GLY A 60 20.22 3.29 16.14
CA GLY A 60 18.89 3.59 15.61
C GLY A 60 18.26 2.39 14.90
N ILE A 61 16.97 2.32 14.90
CA ILE A 61 16.20 1.14 14.46
C ILE A 61 15.43 1.46 13.18
N ILE A 62 15.53 0.56 12.20
CA ILE A 62 14.59 0.51 11.08
C ILE A 62 13.55 -0.57 11.34
N ARG A 63 12.27 -0.24 11.11
CA ARG A 63 11.14 -1.18 11.12
C ARG A 63 10.44 -1.17 9.77
N LEU A 64 10.26 -2.34 9.20
CA LEU A 64 9.63 -2.56 7.91
C LEU A 64 8.42 -3.48 8.06
N ALA A 65 7.32 -3.12 7.41
CA ALA A 65 6.18 -3.99 7.18
C ALA A 65 5.98 -4.11 5.67
N VAL A 66 5.95 -5.33 5.15
CA VAL A 66 5.75 -5.64 3.72
C VAL A 66 4.80 -6.83 3.59
N PRO A 67 4.11 -7.04 2.46
CA PRO A 67 3.37 -8.27 2.22
C PRO A 67 4.29 -9.49 2.39
N ASP A 68 3.83 -10.50 3.16
CA ASP A 68 4.61 -11.70 3.45
C ASP A 68 4.45 -12.75 2.35
N LEU A 69 5.38 -12.76 1.39
CA LEU A 69 5.37 -13.73 0.29
C LEU A 69 5.36 -15.18 0.81
N GLU A 70 6.09 -15.48 1.88
CA GLU A 70 6.13 -16.82 2.46
C GLU A 70 4.76 -17.24 3.02
N ALA A 71 4.13 -16.37 3.82
CA ALA A 71 2.84 -16.65 4.41
C ALA A 71 1.74 -16.76 3.35
N ILE A 72 1.71 -15.87 2.36
CA ILE A 72 0.76 -15.90 1.25
C ILE A 72 0.92 -17.19 0.43
N THR A 73 2.16 -17.57 0.10
CA THR A 73 2.44 -18.77 -0.70
C THR A 73 2.07 -20.07 0.06
N ARG A 74 2.35 -20.13 1.36
CA ARG A 74 1.97 -21.27 2.20
C ARG A 74 0.44 -21.42 2.27
N GLU A 75 -0.25 -20.31 2.44
CA GLU A 75 -1.72 -20.32 2.47
C GLU A 75 -2.30 -20.68 1.11
N TYR A 76 -1.75 -20.18 0.00
CA TYR A 76 -2.13 -20.59 -1.35
C TYR A 76 -2.06 -22.11 -1.53
N LEU A 77 -0.94 -22.74 -1.15
CA LEU A 77 -0.77 -24.19 -1.26
C LEU A 77 -1.73 -24.97 -0.33
N ASN A 78 -1.95 -24.46 0.88
CA ASN A 78 -2.89 -25.06 1.84
C ASN A 78 -4.32 -25.05 1.30
N VAL A 79 -4.80 -23.91 0.84
CA VAL A 79 -6.15 -23.73 0.32
C VAL A 79 -6.35 -24.50 -1.00
N LEU A 80 -5.34 -24.52 -1.89
CA LEU A 80 -5.37 -25.32 -3.12
C LEU A 80 -5.62 -26.80 -2.81
N ALA A 81 -4.87 -27.38 -1.86
CA ALA A 81 -5.01 -28.77 -1.48
C ALA A 81 -6.38 -29.12 -0.86
N GLN A 82 -7.06 -28.16 -0.25
CA GLN A 82 -8.42 -28.33 0.28
C GLN A 82 -9.47 -28.18 -0.82
N ALA A 83 -9.30 -27.21 -1.72
CA ALA A 83 -10.19 -27.00 -2.87
C ALA A 83 -10.21 -28.23 -3.80
N GLU A 84 -9.05 -28.88 -4.06
CA GLU A 84 -8.94 -30.10 -4.84
C GLU A 84 -9.69 -31.29 -4.23
N LYS A 85 -9.93 -31.29 -2.91
CA LYS A 85 -10.73 -32.30 -2.21
C LYS A 85 -12.23 -32.01 -2.27
N GLY A 86 -12.64 -30.91 -2.92
CA GLY A 86 -14.05 -30.54 -3.08
C GLY A 86 -14.63 -29.74 -1.91
N ASP A 87 -13.79 -29.14 -1.05
CA ASP A 87 -14.26 -28.23 -0.01
C ASP A 87 -14.76 -26.95 -0.66
N SER A 88 -16.05 -26.68 -0.55
CA SER A 88 -16.71 -25.52 -1.17
C SER A 88 -16.23 -24.17 -0.60
N ALA A 89 -15.91 -24.10 0.69
CA ALA A 89 -15.36 -22.90 1.30
C ALA A 89 -13.93 -22.65 0.80
N ALA A 90 -13.13 -23.71 0.67
CA ALA A 90 -11.78 -23.61 0.16
C ALA A 90 -11.73 -23.14 -1.31
N VAL A 91 -12.74 -23.46 -2.13
CA VAL A 91 -12.82 -22.94 -3.51
C VAL A 91 -12.91 -21.42 -3.54
N GLN A 92 -13.72 -20.81 -2.67
CA GLN A 92 -13.82 -19.34 -2.57
C GLN A 92 -12.55 -18.71 -1.97
N GLN A 93 -11.95 -19.36 -0.98
CA GLN A 93 -10.68 -18.94 -0.40
C GLN A 93 -9.54 -19.01 -1.41
N TYR A 94 -9.55 -20.02 -2.29
CA TYR A 94 -8.57 -20.18 -3.36
C TYR A 94 -8.63 -19.02 -4.37
N GLU A 95 -9.84 -18.58 -4.75
CA GLU A 95 -9.99 -17.40 -5.59
C GLU A 95 -9.33 -16.17 -4.95
N TRP A 96 -9.62 -15.91 -3.68
CA TRP A 96 -9.06 -14.76 -2.97
C TRP A 96 -7.54 -14.83 -2.80
N ILE A 97 -7.01 -15.95 -2.31
CA ILE A 97 -5.56 -16.06 -2.05
C ILE A 97 -4.74 -16.01 -3.34
N THR A 98 -5.32 -16.45 -4.47
CA THR A 98 -4.70 -16.33 -5.79
C THR A 98 -4.62 -14.85 -6.20
N LEU A 99 -5.66 -14.07 -5.96
CA LEU A 99 -5.66 -12.64 -6.20
C LEU A 99 -4.65 -11.91 -5.29
N GLU A 100 -4.64 -12.26 -4.00
CA GLU A 100 -3.68 -11.69 -3.03
C GLU A 100 -2.23 -11.95 -3.45
N LEU A 101 -1.94 -13.13 -4.01
CA LEU A 101 -0.60 -13.48 -4.49
C LEU A 101 -0.20 -12.74 -5.77
N LEU A 102 -1.12 -12.55 -6.72
CA LEU A 102 -0.77 -12.17 -8.09
C LEU A 102 -1.27 -10.78 -8.51
N ASP A 103 -2.48 -10.37 -8.09
CA ASP A 103 -3.15 -9.21 -8.67
C ASP A 103 -2.30 -7.94 -8.58
N GLN A 104 -1.72 -7.66 -7.43
CA GLN A 104 -0.96 -6.44 -7.24
C GLN A 104 0.34 -6.36 -8.07
N LEU A 105 0.83 -7.50 -8.56
CA LEU A 105 2.01 -7.58 -9.44
C LEU A 105 1.64 -7.38 -10.92
N VAL A 106 0.42 -7.76 -11.33
CA VAL A 106 0.04 -7.84 -12.75
C VAL A 106 -1.08 -6.88 -13.15
N ARG A 107 -1.72 -6.22 -12.19
CA ARG A 107 -2.84 -5.30 -12.49
C ARG A 107 -2.42 -4.15 -13.38
N THR A 108 -3.35 -3.71 -14.22
CA THR A 108 -3.16 -2.62 -15.19
C THR A 108 -4.02 -1.39 -14.88
N GLU A 109 -4.80 -1.45 -13.81
CA GLU A 109 -5.68 -0.38 -13.34
C GLU A 109 -5.77 -0.38 -11.80
N SER A 110 -6.16 0.76 -11.24
CA SER A 110 -6.32 0.91 -9.78
C SER A 110 -7.34 -0.08 -9.24
N GLY A 111 -7.02 -0.68 -8.07
CA GLY A 111 -7.83 -1.69 -7.41
C GLY A 111 -7.77 -3.09 -8.00
N GLY A 112 -7.55 -3.23 -9.32
CA GLY A 112 -7.39 -4.52 -10.00
C GLY A 112 -8.54 -5.49 -9.82
N GLU A 113 -8.24 -6.78 -9.90
CA GLU A 113 -9.22 -7.87 -9.70
C GLU A 113 -9.58 -8.03 -8.21
N MET A 114 -8.68 -7.68 -7.28
CA MET A 114 -9.01 -7.70 -5.85
C MET A 114 -10.18 -6.77 -5.53
N GLU A 115 -10.18 -5.53 -6.04
CA GLU A 115 -11.30 -4.60 -5.84
C GLU A 115 -12.58 -5.11 -6.51
N ARG A 116 -12.50 -5.68 -7.71
CA ARG A 116 -13.65 -6.28 -8.41
C ARG A 116 -14.23 -7.44 -7.60
N TYR A 117 -13.39 -8.30 -7.04
CA TYR A 117 -13.81 -9.40 -6.17
C TYR A 117 -14.54 -8.86 -4.93
N LEU A 118 -13.97 -7.88 -4.25
CA LEU A 118 -14.56 -7.25 -3.06
C LEU A 118 -15.92 -6.60 -3.36
N ARG A 119 -16.12 -6.01 -4.52
CA ARG A 119 -17.41 -5.43 -4.92
C ARG A 119 -18.48 -6.47 -5.21
N ASN A 120 -18.10 -7.60 -5.80
CA ASN A 120 -19.06 -8.55 -6.38
C ASN A 120 -19.34 -9.77 -5.50
N ARG A 121 -18.38 -10.23 -4.68
CA ARG A 121 -18.43 -11.53 -3.99
C ARG A 121 -18.15 -11.51 -2.49
N VAL A 122 -18.05 -10.33 -1.90
CA VAL A 122 -17.61 -10.13 -0.52
C VAL A 122 -18.38 -10.95 0.52
N ARG A 123 -19.68 -11.19 0.33
CA ARG A 123 -20.54 -11.75 1.38
C ARG A 123 -20.24 -13.22 1.71
N GLU A 124 -19.72 -13.97 0.78
CA GLU A 124 -19.56 -15.42 0.91
C GLU A 124 -18.23 -15.83 1.57
N ASN A 125 -17.20 -14.94 1.52
CA ASN A 125 -15.83 -15.23 1.98
C ASN A 125 -15.24 -14.15 2.90
N MET A 126 -16.09 -13.32 3.50
CA MET A 126 -15.68 -12.10 4.19
C MET A 126 -14.79 -12.36 5.41
N GLU A 127 -15.11 -13.37 6.22
CA GLU A 127 -14.32 -13.68 7.43
C GLU A 127 -12.88 -14.05 7.06
N TYR A 128 -12.73 -14.83 6.01
CA TYR A 128 -11.42 -15.20 5.49
C TYR A 128 -10.66 -13.95 4.98
N ILE A 129 -11.31 -13.13 4.16
CA ILE A 129 -10.70 -11.89 3.64
C ILE A 129 -10.27 -10.95 4.77
N ILE A 130 -11.11 -10.75 5.80
CA ILE A 130 -10.76 -9.95 6.98
C ILE A 130 -9.58 -10.56 7.73
N SER A 131 -9.50 -11.88 7.84
CA SER A 131 -8.37 -12.55 8.47
C SER A 131 -7.06 -12.34 7.72
N ARG A 132 -7.13 -12.13 6.39
CA ARG A 132 -5.98 -11.89 5.52
C ARG A 132 -5.55 -10.43 5.51
N ILE A 133 -6.42 -9.51 5.07
CA ILE A 133 -6.08 -8.10 4.84
C ILE A 133 -6.59 -7.15 5.93
N GLY A 134 -7.19 -7.67 7.01
CA GLY A 134 -7.51 -6.93 8.23
C GLY A 134 -8.41 -5.71 8.03
N CYS A 135 -7.90 -4.54 8.40
CA CYS A 135 -8.67 -3.30 8.38
C CYS A 135 -9.02 -2.83 6.96
N GLU A 136 -8.23 -3.16 5.95
CA GLU A 136 -8.50 -2.79 4.56
C GLU A 136 -9.82 -3.38 4.07
N ALA A 137 -10.10 -4.67 4.36
CA ALA A 137 -11.37 -5.28 4.03
C ALA A 137 -12.55 -4.50 4.61
N LYS A 138 -12.45 -4.07 5.87
CA LYS A 138 -13.50 -3.32 6.57
C LYS A 138 -13.73 -1.93 5.98
N GLU A 139 -12.66 -1.26 5.56
CA GLU A 139 -12.75 0.04 4.91
C GLU A 139 -13.44 -0.06 3.55
N TYR A 140 -13.12 -1.09 2.76
CA TYR A 140 -13.82 -1.39 1.51
C TYR A 140 -15.32 -1.62 1.72
N MET A 141 -15.68 -2.41 2.73
CA MET A 141 -17.09 -2.63 3.06
C MET A 141 -17.83 -1.33 3.36
N LYS A 142 -17.27 -0.51 4.25
CA LYS A 142 -17.87 0.80 4.61
C LYS A 142 -18.05 1.69 3.39
N GLN A 143 -17.08 1.72 2.49
CA GLN A 143 -17.16 2.51 1.26
C GLN A 143 -18.23 1.99 0.32
N THR A 144 -18.33 0.66 0.14
CA THR A 144 -19.33 0.01 -0.70
C THR A 144 -20.75 0.22 -0.13
N GLU A 145 -20.94 0.06 1.17
CA GLU A 145 -22.22 0.34 1.85
C GLU A 145 -22.61 1.82 1.74
N ALA A 146 -21.66 2.74 1.91
CA ALA A 146 -21.91 4.16 1.76
C ALA A 146 -22.26 4.54 0.32
N GLN A 147 -21.68 3.89 -0.68
CA GLN A 147 -22.03 4.08 -2.10
C GLN A 147 -23.43 3.55 -2.42
N ILE A 148 -23.77 2.35 -1.94
CA ILE A 148 -25.11 1.77 -2.11
C ILE A 148 -26.17 2.65 -1.42
N ASN A 149 -25.92 3.06 -0.18
CA ASN A 149 -26.83 3.93 0.56
C ASN A 149 -26.88 5.34 -0.03
N GLY A 150 -25.76 5.87 -0.54
CA GLY A 150 -25.69 7.17 -1.23
C GLY A 150 -26.46 7.17 -2.56
N GLN A 151 -26.46 6.07 -3.30
CA GLN A 151 -27.30 5.90 -4.50
C GLN A 151 -28.80 5.82 -4.17
N LEU A 152 -29.17 5.28 -3.00
CA LEU A 152 -30.55 5.25 -2.52
C LEU A 152 -31.03 6.59 -1.94
N ILE A 153 -30.10 7.48 -1.51
CA ILE A 153 -30.42 8.78 -0.90
C ILE A 153 -30.23 9.96 -1.88
N GLY A 154 -29.69 9.68 -3.08
CA GLY A 154 -29.30 10.69 -4.09
C GLY A 154 -30.42 11.52 -4.70
N GLU A 155 -31.68 11.42 -4.24
CA GLU A 155 -32.81 12.26 -4.67
C GLU A 155 -33.26 13.32 -3.68
N HIS A 156 -32.71 13.45 -2.47
CA HIS A 156 -33.09 14.53 -1.54
C HIS A 156 -31.92 15.01 -0.67
N ASN A 157 -31.47 16.18 -0.94
CA ASN A 157 -31.00 17.27 -0.07
C ASN A 157 -29.72 17.96 -0.55
N GLY A 158 -29.92 18.91 -1.47
CA GLY A 158 -29.05 20.09 -1.56
C GLY A 158 -29.47 21.09 -0.49
N ARG A 159 -28.55 21.43 0.38
CA ARG A 159 -28.37 22.66 1.17
C ARG A 159 -27.95 22.39 2.61
N GLU A 160 -26.90 23.07 2.94
CA GLU A 160 -26.33 23.40 4.25
C GLU A 160 -25.05 22.68 4.64
N LYS A 161 -23.93 23.30 4.28
CA LYS A 161 -22.71 23.38 5.11
C LYS A 161 -21.89 24.60 4.67
N GLY A 162 -22.24 25.74 5.22
CA GLY A 162 -21.53 26.99 5.09
C GLY A 162 -20.42 27.18 6.14
N LEU A 163 -19.36 27.86 5.73
CA LEU A 163 -18.50 28.74 6.52
C LEU A 163 -17.71 28.17 7.71
N ARG A 164 -16.74 27.28 7.49
CA ARG A 164 -15.55 27.19 8.39
C ARG A 164 -14.26 26.67 7.72
N HIS A 165 -14.11 26.77 6.40
CA HIS A 165 -12.94 26.21 5.68
C HIS A 165 -12.30 27.19 4.67
N ALA A 166 -12.29 28.47 4.93
CA ALA A 166 -11.86 29.45 3.91
C ALA A 166 -10.34 29.57 3.70
N MET A 167 -9.46 29.19 4.63
CA MET A 167 -8.02 29.37 4.46
C MET A 167 -7.23 28.11 4.08
N SER A 168 -7.73 26.92 4.38
CA SER A 168 -7.17 25.65 3.87
C SER A 168 -7.55 25.40 2.40
N SER A 169 -8.50 26.17 1.87
CA SER A 169 -9.12 25.90 0.58
C SER A 169 -8.30 26.35 -0.64
N ILE A 170 -7.38 27.31 -0.52
CA ILE A 170 -6.62 27.83 -1.66
C ILE A 170 -5.52 26.85 -2.07
N VAL A 171 -4.74 26.33 -1.12
CA VAL A 171 -3.69 25.32 -1.40
C VAL A 171 -4.34 24.01 -1.88
N ALA A 172 -5.45 23.60 -1.26
CA ALA A 172 -6.21 22.43 -1.68
C ALA A 172 -6.96 22.65 -3.03
N ARG A 173 -7.33 23.87 -3.38
CA ARG A 173 -7.86 24.22 -4.71
C ARG A 173 -6.77 24.26 -5.77
N LEU A 174 -5.62 24.86 -5.48
CA LEU A 174 -4.46 24.87 -6.38
C LEU A 174 -3.91 23.46 -6.62
N SER A 175 -3.81 22.62 -5.59
CA SER A 175 -3.40 21.23 -5.75
C SER A 175 -4.44 20.37 -6.47
N ARG A 176 -5.74 20.66 -6.34
CA ARG A 176 -6.80 20.04 -7.15
C ARG A 176 -6.78 20.51 -8.60
N LEU A 177 -6.58 21.82 -8.84
CA LEU A 177 -6.42 22.36 -10.18
C LEU A 177 -5.17 21.81 -10.88
N PHE A 178 -4.04 21.72 -10.17
CA PHE A 178 -2.82 21.15 -10.71
C PHE A 178 -2.97 19.65 -11.00
N ARG A 179 -3.64 18.90 -10.13
CA ARG A 179 -4.00 17.47 -10.39
C ARG A 179 -4.98 17.32 -11.55
N ALA A 180 -5.96 18.20 -11.65
CA ALA A 180 -6.91 18.19 -12.77
C ALA A 180 -6.23 18.52 -14.09
N THR A 181 -5.24 19.43 -14.12
CA THR A 181 -4.49 19.77 -15.35
C THR A 181 -3.53 18.65 -15.75
N THR A 182 -2.83 18.00 -14.82
CA THR A 182 -1.98 16.83 -15.15
C THR A 182 -2.80 15.65 -15.63
N SER A 183 -3.92 15.33 -15.00
CA SER A 183 -4.84 14.29 -15.45
C SER A 183 -5.43 14.60 -16.83
N CYS A 184 -5.76 15.86 -17.11
CA CYS A 184 -6.24 16.29 -18.44
C CYS A 184 -5.16 16.15 -19.52
N LEU A 185 -3.90 16.47 -19.20
CA LEU A 185 -2.77 16.30 -20.12
C LEU A 185 -2.46 14.82 -20.37
N GLU A 186 -2.53 13.97 -19.36
CA GLU A 186 -2.36 12.52 -19.48
C GLU A 186 -3.47 11.92 -20.37
N GLU A 187 -4.73 12.29 -20.16
CA GLU A 187 -5.84 11.84 -21.02
C GLU A 187 -5.72 12.34 -22.46
N ALA A 188 -5.26 13.58 -22.67
CA ALA A 188 -4.98 14.11 -23.98
C ALA A 188 -3.85 13.35 -24.69
N ALA A 189 -2.77 13.02 -23.97
CA ALA A 189 -1.66 12.21 -24.47
C ALA A 189 -2.12 10.78 -24.82
N VAL A 190 -2.94 10.16 -23.99
CA VAL A 190 -3.57 8.86 -24.24
C VAL A 190 -4.45 8.91 -25.49
N GLY A 191 -5.24 10.00 -25.65
CA GLY A 191 -6.06 10.23 -26.83
C GLY A 191 -5.22 10.34 -28.11
N LEU A 192 -4.15 11.14 -28.05
CA LEU A 192 -3.21 11.31 -29.17
C LEU A 192 -2.52 10.00 -29.57
N CYS A 193 -2.07 9.22 -28.58
CA CYS A 193 -1.54 7.88 -28.83
C CYS A 193 -2.57 6.97 -29.51
N GLY A 194 -3.85 7.08 -29.15
CA GLY A 194 -4.93 6.36 -29.79
C GLY A 194 -5.14 6.74 -31.25
N ILE A 195 -4.99 8.04 -31.59
CA ILE A 195 -5.09 8.53 -32.96
C ILE A 195 -3.90 8.04 -33.82
N LEU A 196 -2.68 8.11 -33.27
CA LEU A 196 -1.45 7.78 -34.01
C LEU A 196 -1.20 6.27 -34.12
N LEU A 197 -1.47 5.50 -33.10
CA LEU A 197 -1.11 4.08 -32.95
C LEU A 197 -2.33 3.16 -32.82
N GLY A 198 -3.54 3.70 -32.92
CA GLY A 198 -4.78 2.95 -32.74
C GLY A 198 -5.02 2.51 -31.28
N SER A 199 -5.94 1.55 -31.10
CA SER A 199 -6.35 1.06 -29.77
C SER A 199 -5.20 0.49 -28.95
N ARG A 200 -4.24 -0.18 -29.59
CA ARG A 200 -3.05 -0.74 -28.94
C ARG A 200 -2.17 0.35 -28.32
N GLY A 201 -1.94 1.46 -29.06
CA GLY A 201 -1.17 2.58 -28.54
C GLY A 201 -1.85 3.26 -27.35
N LYS A 202 -3.16 3.42 -27.41
CA LYS A 202 -3.97 3.95 -26.30
C LYS A 202 -3.86 3.07 -25.06
N GLN A 203 -3.98 1.75 -25.21
CA GLN A 203 -3.87 0.79 -24.12
C GLN A 203 -2.47 0.80 -23.53
N ALA A 204 -1.42 0.69 -24.33
CA ALA A 204 -0.03 0.70 -23.89
C ALA A 204 0.33 1.96 -23.11
N MET A 205 -0.17 3.13 -23.53
CA MET A 205 0.03 4.38 -22.82
C MET A 205 -0.65 4.39 -21.45
N ARG A 206 -1.90 3.91 -21.35
CA ARG A 206 -2.63 3.79 -20.09
C ARG A 206 -1.94 2.86 -19.10
N GLU A 207 -1.57 1.66 -19.55
CA GLU A 207 -0.86 0.69 -18.74
C GLU A 207 0.50 1.23 -18.28
N GLY A 208 1.25 1.90 -19.18
CA GLY A 208 2.51 2.54 -18.84
C GLY A 208 2.37 3.63 -17.78
N LEU A 209 1.39 4.52 -17.91
CA LEU A 209 1.10 5.55 -16.91
C LEU A 209 0.69 4.93 -15.58
N PHE A 210 -0.14 3.88 -15.60
CA PHE A 210 -0.54 3.17 -14.40
C PHE A 210 0.66 2.53 -13.69
N HIS A 211 1.54 1.85 -14.41
CA HIS A 211 2.76 1.28 -13.82
C HIS A 211 3.72 2.33 -13.24
N LEU A 212 3.67 3.56 -13.74
CA LEU A 212 4.44 4.68 -13.20
C LEU A 212 3.75 5.36 -12.00
N SER A 213 2.48 5.06 -11.74
CA SER A 213 1.72 5.66 -10.62
C SER A 213 2.25 5.25 -9.25
N GLY A 214 2.96 4.13 -9.16
CA GLY A 214 3.46 3.54 -7.92
C GLY A 214 2.45 2.64 -7.21
N GLU A 215 1.30 2.32 -7.82
CA GLU A 215 0.31 1.41 -7.21
C GLU A 215 0.62 -0.07 -7.40
N THR A 216 1.41 -0.43 -8.42
CA THR A 216 1.78 -1.82 -8.68
C THR A 216 2.91 -2.27 -7.76
N HIS A 217 2.83 -3.48 -7.26
CA HIS A 217 3.97 -4.12 -6.62
C HIS A 217 5.01 -4.47 -7.68
N ARG A 218 6.25 -4.06 -7.45
CA ARG A 218 7.38 -4.36 -8.32
C ARG A 218 8.18 -5.54 -7.82
N TRP A 219 8.01 -5.90 -6.55
CA TRP A 219 8.66 -7.02 -5.92
C TRP A 219 7.86 -7.47 -4.69
N MET A 220 8.04 -8.73 -4.30
CA MET A 220 7.54 -9.25 -3.03
C MET A 220 8.70 -9.78 -2.20
N TYR A 221 8.56 -9.69 -0.90
CA TYR A 221 9.59 -10.09 0.06
C TYR A 221 9.09 -11.22 0.96
N ASP A 222 10.03 -12.08 1.33
CA ASP A 222 9.92 -13.01 2.44
C ASP A 222 11.01 -12.69 3.49
N ARG A 223 10.97 -13.39 4.62
CA ARG A 223 11.92 -13.17 5.71
C ARG A 223 13.38 -13.34 5.30
N PHE A 224 13.70 -14.17 4.30
CA PHE A 224 15.06 -14.40 3.84
C PHE A 224 15.53 -13.26 2.93
N SER A 225 14.77 -12.93 1.90
CA SER A 225 15.12 -11.89 0.94
C SER A 225 15.16 -10.48 1.57
N LEU A 226 14.24 -10.19 2.50
CA LEU A 226 14.24 -8.90 3.21
C LEU A 226 15.39 -8.80 4.20
N ARG A 227 15.75 -9.91 4.90
CA ARG A 227 16.95 -9.98 5.73
C ARG A 227 18.19 -9.69 4.93
N GLN A 228 18.39 -10.39 3.81
CA GLN A 228 19.55 -10.15 2.94
C GLN A 228 19.65 -8.70 2.46
N LEU A 229 18.50 -8.09 2.12
CA LEU A 229 18.48 -6.71 1.66
C LEU A 229 18.91 -5.73 2.76
N LEU A 230 18.45 -5.95 4.01
CA LEU A 230 18.83 -5.16 5.19
C LEU A 230 20.32 -5.32 5.52
N GLU A 231 20.83 -6.55 5.54
CA GLU A 231 22.25 -6.85 5.78
C GLU A 231 23.15 -6.22 4.71
N GLN A 232 22.76 -6.31 3.43
CA GLN A 232 23.47 -5.66 2.32
C GLN A 232 23.45 -4.12 2.39
N ALA A 233 22.45 -3.54 3.02
CA ALA A 233 22.40 -2.10 3.30
C ALA A 233 23.25 -1.71 4.53
N GLY A 234 23.84 -2.68 5.24
CA GLY A 234 24.74 -2.49 6.39
C GLY A 234 24.02 -2.37 7.73
N PHE A 235 22.81 -2.93 7.83
CA PHE A 235 22.12 -3.11 9.11
C PHE A 235 22.55 -4.41 9.77
N GLU A 236 22.48 -4.44 11.10
CA GLU A 236 22.78 -5.59 11.93
C GLU A 236 21.57 -5.98 12.79
N GLN A 237 21.68 -7.11 13.52
CA GLN A 237 20.63 -7.61 14.42
C GLN A 237 19.26 -7.72 13.71
N VAL A 238 19.27 -8.15 12.46
CA VAL A 238 18.04 -8.28 11.65
C VAL A 238 17.17 -9.40 12.23
N ARG A 239 15.93 -9.06 12.59
CA ARG A 239 14.97 -10.01 13.19
C ARG A 239 13.58 -9.86 12.59
N VAL A 240 12.87 -10.97 12.50
CA VAL A 240 11.41 -10.99 12.32
C VAL A 240 10.78 -10.65 13.66
N CYS A 241 9.76 -9.83 13.66
CA CYS A 241 8.97 -9.48 14.84
C CYS A 241 7.47 -9.59 14.54
N THR A 242 6.65 -9.50 15.57
CA THR A 242 5.20 -9.40 15.41
C THR A 242 4.77 -7.94 15.33
N ALA A 243 3.49 -7.70 14.99
CA ALA A 243 2.92 -6.36 15.04
C ALA A 243 2.92 -5.75 16.47
N PHE A 244 2.97 -6.61 17.51
CA PHE A 244 2.91 -6.22 18.92
C PHE A 244 4.29 -5.91 19.51
N GLU A 245 5.37 -6.41 18.89
CA GLU A 245 6.73 -6.33 19.41
C GLU A 245 7.55 -5.34 18.60
N SER A 246 8.24 -4.44 19.27
CA SER A 246 9.20 -3.51 18.67
C SER A 246 10.32 -3.15 19.64
N GLN A 247 11.53 -2.95 19.12
CA GLN A 247 12.64 -2.34 19.85
C GLN A 247 12.56 -0.81 19.86
N ILE A 248 11.73 -0.23 18.97
CA ILE A 248 11.49 1.22 18.96
C ILE A 248 10.73 1.59 20.24
N SER A 249 11.32 2.48 21.02
CA SER A 249 10.71 2.94 22.28
C SER A 249 9.31 3.50 22.03
N SER A 250 8.35 3.07 22.84
CA SER A 250 6.94 3.51 22.80
C SER A 250 6.25 3.27 21.45
N PHE A 251 6.73 2.31 20.63
CA PHE A 251 6.17 2.04 19.28
C PHE A 251 4.67 1.78 19.32
N ALA A 252 4.18 1.04 20.31
CA ALA A 252 2.77 0.74 20.48
C ALA A 252 1.87 2.00 20.58
N SER A 253 2.41 3.13 21.08
CA SER A 253 1.65 4.38 21.21
C SER A 253 1.41 5.12 19.88
N TYR A 254 2.05 4.68 18.82
CA TYR A 254 1.88 5.28 17.48
C TYR A 254 0.77 4.62 16.65
N ASP A 255 0.21 3.49 17.11
CA ASP A 255 -0.85 2.73 16.43
C ASP A 255 -0.58 2.46 14.92
N LEU A 256 0.71 2.22 14.58
CA LEU A 256 1.12 2.06 13.19
C LEU A 256 0.78 0.68 12.63
N ASP A 257 1.15 -0.39 13.36
CA ASP A 257 0.89 -1.79 12.95
C ASP A 257 -0.40 -2.35 13.57
N MET A 258 -0.95 -1.62 14.54
CA MET A 258 -2.13 -2.01 15.31
C MET A 258 -3.23 -0.97 15.19
N VAL A 259 -4.49 -1.41 15.21
CA VAL A 259 -5.68 -0.57 15.32
C VAL A 259 -6.67 -1.25 16.26
N GLU A 260 -7.08 -0.55 17.31
CA GLU A 260 -8.07 -1.08 18.28
C GLU A 260 -7.69 -2.48 18.83
N GLY A 261 -6.39 -2.69 19.12
CA GLY A 261 -5.88 -3.96 19.65
C GLY A 261 -5.79 -5.10 18.62
N ARG A 262 -5.99 -4.83 17.34
CA ARG A 262 -5.89 -5.81 16.24
C ARG A 262 -4.77 -5.43 15.28
N VAL A 263 -4.17 -6.41 14.65
CA VAL A 263 -3.18 -6.18 13.59
C VAL A 263 -3.86 -5.48 12.42
N ARG A 264 -3.30 -4.36 11.98
CA ARG A 264 -3.83 -3.53 10.87
C ARG A 264 -3.85 -4.31 9.56
N LYS A 265 -2.73 -4.99 9.25
CA LYS A 265 -2.50 -5.79 8.04
C LYS A 265 -1.91 -7.14 8.45
N PRO A 266 -2.75 -8.17 8.67
CA PRO A 266 -2.31 -9.49 9.11
C PRO A 266 -1.45 -10.26 8.11
N ASP A 267 -1.54 -9.91 6.83
CA ASP A 267 -0.75 -10.45 5.71
C ASP A 267 0.69 -9.95 5.66
N SER A 268 1.11 -9.13 6.64
CA SER A 268 2.41 -8.48 6.63
C SER A 268 3.49 -9.26 7.34
N LEU A 269 4.68 -9.26 6.74
CA LEU A 269 5.95 -9.56 7.39
C LEU A 269 6.48 -8.30 8.08
N PHE A 270 6.71 -8.38 9.39
CA PHE A 270 7.34 -7.30 10.16
C PHE A 270 8.80 -7.66 10.44
N MET A 271 9.72 -6.77 10.12
CA MET A 271 11.14 -6.94 10.42
C MET A 271 11.75 -5.67 10.99
N GLU A 272 12.66 -5.86 11.94
CA GLU A 272 13.49 -4.79 12.49
C GLU A 272 14.97 -5.08 12.29
N ALA A 273 15.75 -4.00 12.19
CA ALA A 273 17.18 -4.06 12.16
C ALA A 273 17.79 -2.81 12.80
N VAL A 274 19.03 -2.92 13.26
CA VAL A 274 19.75 -1.87 13.97
C VAL A 274 20.88 -1.33 13.10
N LYS A 275 21.05 -0.02 13.08
CA LYS A 275 22.26 0.61 12.53
C LYS A 275 23.40 0.43 13.52
N PRO A 276 24.55 -0.20 13.15
CA PRO A 276 25.73 -0.30 13.99
C PRO A 276 26.34 1.06 14.34
#